data_bf222d2046e5de3c62356c0539792853
#
_entry.id   bf222d2046e5de3c62356c0539792853
#
_cell.length_a   1.000
_cell.length_b   1.000
_cell.length_c   1.000
_cell.angle_alpha   90.00
_cell.angle_beta   90.00
_cell.angle_gamma   90.00
#
_symmetry.space_group_name_H-M   'P 1'
#
loop_
_entity.id
_entity.type
_entity.pdbx_description
1 polymer ?
#
loop_
_entity_poly.entity_id
_entity_poly.type
_entity_poly.pdbx_seq_one_letter_code
_entity_poly.pdbx_strand_id
1 'polypeptide(L)'
;MTEESPSTTANANENCKERVNVVFIGHVDAGKSTIGGQLMYLTGMVDKRTLEKYEKEAKEIGRESWFLSWALDTNDEERAKGKTVEVGRAFFETENKQYAILDAPGHKSFVPNMIAGATQADLAVLVISARKGEFETGFDRGGQTREHAMLVKTTGCKHLIVLVNKMDDPTVNFDEARYIEIQEKLTPYLRKCSFSKADITYIPVSGLTGAFIKDRPPASICSWYTGPCFLEYIDKMLPKINRDFDGPIRMIIAEKYGDMGTIVSGKLESGIINKGQNVLIMPNRTTVQVMQCFANDVESDVVRAGDNIKLKVKGVEESDILNGFVICSLDSPCSTGRVFDAEVRILEYKSIISSGYQCVLHIHAAVEEITVARILCTIDKKTNEKKKAKFVKQDESCIMRLEASEPFCLETFKDFPQMGRFTLRDEGKTIAIGAIKKIIE
;
A
#
# COMPACT_ATOMS: atom_id res chain seq x y z
N MET A 1 3.23 44.73 39.07
CA MET A 1 3.96 44.60 37.80
C MET A 1 4.46 43.19 37.73
N THR A 2 3.66 42.31 37.13
CA THR A 2 3.96 40.92 36.86
C THR A 2 4.15 40.79 35.36
N GLU A 3 5.39 40.57 34.96
CA GLU A 3 5.75 40.34 33.55
C GLU A 3 5.27 38.97 33.13
N GLU A 4 4.36 38.94 32.18
CA GLU A 4 3.99 37.76 31.42
C GLU A 4 5.08 37.41 30.42
N SER A 5 5.63 36.21 30.56
CA SER A 5 6.55 35.63 29.57
C SER A 5 5.75 35.20 28.32
N PRO A 6 6.19 35.53 27.11
CA PRO A 6 5.50 35.11 25.90
C PRO A 6 5.70 33.61 25.67
N SER A 7 4.59 32.92 25.43
CA SER A 7 4.51 31.52 25.06
C SER A 7 5.25 31.25 23.76
N THR A 8 6.33 30.49 23.82
CA THR A 8 7.14 30.03 22.70
C THR A 8 6.49 28.76 22.08
N THR A 9 5.40 28.92 21.35
CA THR A 9 4.73 27.82 20.63
C THR A 9 4.51 28.07 19.13
N ALA A 10 5.35 28.89 18.53
CA ALA A 10 5.21 29.16 17.10
C ALA A 10 6.59 29.19 16.42
N ASN A 11 7.24 28.05 16.17
CA ASN A 11 8.32 27.96 15.17
C ASN A 11 8.86 26.55 14.92
N ALA A 12 8.07 25.49 15.13
CA ALA A 12 8.44 24.12 14.75
C ALA A 12 7.90 23.68 13.37
N ASN A 13 7.33 24.59 12.56
CA ASN A 13 6.63 24.27 11.32
C ASN A 13 7.36 24.61 10.02
N GLU A 14 8.60 25.10 10.07
CA GLU A 14 9.21 25.70 8.87
C GLU A 14 10.32 24.88 8.18
N ASN A 15 10.37 23.54 8.23
CA ASN A 15 11.21 22.78 7.28
C ASN A 15 10.97 21.27 7.30
N CYS A 16 9.77 20.80 7.56
CA CYS A 16 9.50 19.37 7.45
C CYS A 16 9.04 19.04 6.01
N LYS A 17 9.91 18.36 5.22
CA LYS A 17 9.56 17.87 3.89
C LYS A 17 8.30 17.00 3.96
N GLU A 18 7.46 17.09 2.94
CA GLU A 18 6.27 16.21 2.81
C GLU A 18 6.71 14.74 2.76
N ARG A 19 6.09 13.90 3.58
CA ARG A 19 6.35 12.45 3.61
C ARG A 19 5.33 11.72 2.77
N VAL A 20 5.80 10.80 1.92
CA VAL A 20 4.98 10.03 0.98
C VAL A 20 5.35 8.55 1.06
N ASN A 21 4.36 7.71 1.32
CA ASN A 21 4.53 6.26 1.34
C ASN A 21 4.17 5.69 -0.04
N VAL A 22 5.13 5.02 -0.67
CA VAL A 22 5.01 4.50 -2.03
C VAL A 22 5.08 2.99 -2.02
N VAL A 23 4.02 2.31 -2.48
CA VAL A 23 4.05 0.85 -2.64
C VAL A 23 4.38 0.46 -4.08
N PHE A 24 5.36 -0.42 -4.24
CA PHE A 24 5.67 -1.05 -5.51
C PHE A 24 4.90 -2.37 -5.65
N ILE A 25 4.08 -2.46 -6.69
CA ILE A 25 3.22 -3.60 -6.99
C ILE A 25 3.43 -4.07 -8.43
N GLY A 26 3.02 -5.27 -8.73
CA GLY A 26 3.13 -5.85 -10.07
C GLY A 26 3.45 -7.34 -10.02
N HIS A 27 3.52 -7.96 -11.19
CA HIS A 27 3.80 -9.38 -11.33
C HIS A 27 5.19 -9.75 -10.78
N VAL A 28 5.40 -11.04 -10.50
CA VAL A 28 6.73 -11.60 -10.23
C VAL A 28 7.65 -11.26 -11.41
N ASP A 29 8.92 -11.00 -11.15
CA ASP A 29 9.95 -10.68 -12.14
C ASP A 29 9.70 -9.42 -12.99
N ALA A 30 8.69 -8.60 -12.67
CA ALA A 30 8.49 -7.30 -13.34
C ALA A 30 9.61 -6.28 -13.03
N GLY A 31 10.42 -6.52 -11.99
CA GLY A 31 11.56 -5.70 -11.59
C GLY A 31 11.24 -4.65 -10.51
N LYS A 32 10.28 -4.92 -9.62
CA LYS A 32 9.93 -4.03 -8.49
C LYS A 32 11.13 -3.74 -7.59
N SER A 33 11.70 -4.78 -6.98
CA SER A 33 12.87 -4.66 -6.09
C SER A 33 14.10 -4.12 -6.82
N THR A 34 14.25 -4.42 -8.11
CA THR A 34 15.33 -3.86 -8.96
C THR A 34 15.18 -2.33 -9.09
N ILE A 35 13.97 -1.83 -9.37
CA ILE A 35 13.71 -0.39 -9.45
C ILE A 35 13.90 0.27 -8.08
N GLY A 36 13.44 -0.37 -7.00
CA GLY A 36 13.64 0.12 -5.64
C GLY A 36 15.13 0.23 -5.27
N GLY A 37 15.91 -0.81 -5.56
CA GLY A 37 17.36 -0.79 -5.36
C GLY A 37 18.08 0.26 -6.21
N GLN A 38 17.67 0.43 -7.48
CA GLN A 38 18.18 1.49 -8.35
C GLN A 38 17.87 2.89 -7.81
N LEU A 39 16.66 3.08 -7.25
CA LEU A 39 16.28 4.34 -6.58
C LEU A 39 17.21 4.61 -5.38
N MET A 40 17.44 3.61 -4.53
CA MET A 40 18.33 3.75 -3.38
C MET A 40 19.77 4.14 -3.80
N TYR A 41 20.24 3.57 -4.90
CA TYR A 41 21.54 3.93 -5.46
C TYR A 41 21.56 5.35 -6.03
N LEU A 42 20.59 5.70 -6.88
CA LEU A 42 20.53 7.01 -7.55
C LEU A 42 20.28 8.18 -6.59
N THR A 43 19.68 7.92 -5.43
CA THR A 43 19.46 8.89 -4.37
C THR A 43 20.59 8.94 -3.34
N GLY A 44 21.61 8.05 -3.48
CA GLY A 44 22.78 8.04 -2.60
C GLY A 44 22.59 7.33 -1.26
N MET A 45 21.47 6.61 -1.08
CA MET A 45 21.21 5.82 0.13
C MET A 45 22.05 4.53 0.18
N VAL A 46 22.42 4.00 -0.98
CA VAL A 46 23.34 2.88 -1.13
C VAL A 46 24.57 3.37 -1.87
N ASP A 47 25.73 3.18 -1.27
CA ASP A 47 26.98 3.60 -1.88
C ASP A 47 27.45 2.63 -2.99
N LYS A 48 28.32 3.15 -3.86
CA LYS A 48 28.85 2.39 -5.00
C LYS A 48 29.63 1.14 -4.60
N ARG A 49 30.35 1.16 -3.47
CA ARG A 49 31.14 0.03 -2.97
C ARG A 49 30.27 -1.12 -2.54
N THR A 50 29.18 -0.82 -1.84
CA THR A 50 28.16 -1.80 -1.44
C THR A 50 27.51 -2.43 -2.66
N LEU A 51 27.19 -1.64 -3.69
CA LEU A 51 26.63 -2.15 -4.93
C LEU A 51 27.61 -3.04 -5.71
N GLU A 52 28.89 -2.64 -5.80
CA GLU A 52 29.94 -3.46 -6.42
C GLU A 52 30.18 -4.79 -5.68
N LYS A 53 30.03 -4.79 -4.35
CA LYS A 53 30.06 -6.02 -3.54
C LYS A 53 28.90 -6.95 -3.91
N TYR A 54 27.68 -6.43 -3.94
CA TYR A 54 26.49 -7.20 -4.34
C TYR A 54 26.61 -7.72 -5.78
N GLU A 55 27.18 -6.94 -6.70
CA GLU A 55 27.40 -7.36 -8.09
C GLU A 55 28.38 -8.54 -8.18
N LYS A 56 29.45 -8.54 -7.39
CA LYS A 56 30.40 -9.68 -7.34
C LYS A 56 29.71 -10.93 -6.78
N GLU A 57 29.03 -10.81 -5.66
CA GLU A 57 28.30 -11.91 -5.02
C GLU A 57 27.22 -12.48 -5.97
N ALA A 58 26.50 -11.62 -6.69
CA ALA A 58 25.47 -12.03 -7.65
C ALA A 58 26.08 -12.77 -8.85
N LYS A 59 27.27 -12.34 -9.33
CA LYS A 59 28.00 -13.02 -10.39
C LYS A 59 28.50 -14.43 -9.97
N GLU A 60 28.94 -14.57 -8.72
CA GLU A 60 29.40 -15.86 -8.19
C GLU A 60 28.27 -16.91 -8.15
N ILE A 61 27.03 -16.49 -7.94
CA ILE A 61 25.86 -17.38 -7.95
C ILE A 61 25.16 -17.44 -9.32
N GLY A 62 25.72 -16.81 -10.38
CA GLY A 62 25.17 -16.81 -11.73
C GLY A 62 23.89 -16.01 -11.92
N ARG A 63 23.67 -14.97 -11.10
CA ARG A 63 22.46 -14.14 -11.11
C ARG A 63 22.77 -12.65 -11.20
N GLU A 64 23.50 -12.27 -12.23
CA GLU A 64 24.05 -10.92 -12.40
C GLU A 64 23.03 -9.78 -12.30
N SER A 65 21.77 -9.99 -12.69
CA SER A 65 20.74 -8.96 -12.67
C SER A 65 20.09 -8.71 -11.28
N TRP A 66 20.46 -9.50 -10.25
CA TRP A 66 19.80 -9.44 -8.94
C TRP A 66 20.47 -8.50 -7.93
N PHE A 67 21.69 -8.03 -8.22
CA PHE A 67 22.46 -7.21 -7.28
C PHE A 67 21.72 -5.93 -6.81
N LEU A 68 20.89 -5.34 -7.67
CA LEU A 68 20.11 -4.18 -7.32
C LEU A 68 18.98 -4.52 -6.32
N SER A 69 18.30 -5.67 -6.48
CA SER A 69 17.23 -6.05 -5.56
C SER A 69 17.74 -6.30 -4.14
N TRP A 70 18.99 -6.73 -4.00
CA TRP A 70 19.60 -6.99 -2.70
C TRP A 70 19.79 -5.76 -1.82
N ALA A 71 19.63 -4.57 -2.37
CA ALA A 71 19.56 -3.34 -1.60
C ALA A 71 18.27 -3.23 -0.76
N LEU A 72 17.21 -3.91 -1.20
CA LEU A 72 15.91 -3.98 -0.47
C LEU A 72 15.71 -5.33 0.21
N ASP A 73 16.16 -6.43 -0.42
CA ASP A 73 16.06 -7.79 0.11
C ASP A 73 17.12 -7.98 1.20
N THR A 74 16.76 -7.75 2.45
CA THR A 74 17.67 -7.86 3.60
C THR A 74 17.76 -9.29 4.15
N ASN A 75 16.80 -10.15 3.84
CA ASN A 75 16.73 -11.53 4.30
C ASN A 75 17.51 -12.47 3.36
N ASP A 76 18.38 -13.30 3.93
CA ASP A 76 19.19 -14.27 3.17
C ASP A 76 18.34 -15.27 2.38
N GLU A 77 17.17 -15.65 2.89
CA GLU A 77 16.24 -16.52 2.16
C GLU A 77 15.66 -15.85 0.91
N GLU A 78 15.31 -14.58 0.99
CA GLU A 78 14.82 -13.79 -0.15
C GLU A 78 15.91 -13.64 -1.20
N ARG A 79 17.14 -13.33 -0.79
CA ARG A 79 18.32 -13.26 -1.66
C ARG A 79 18.59 -14.58 -2.37
N ALA A 80 18.49 -15.70 -1.67
CA ALA A 80 18.71 -17.02 -2.23
C ALA A 80 17.61 -17.42 -3.22
N LYS A 81 16.35 -17.10 -2.93
CA LYS A 81 15.19 -17.48 -3.76
C LYS A 81 14.85 -16.44 -4.83
N GLY A 82 15.31 -15.17 -4.68
CA GLY A 82 14.99 -14.04 -5.54
C GLY A 82 13.50 -13.69 -5.58
N LYS A 83 12.83 -13.88 -4.47
CA LYS A 83 11.40 -13.58 -4.32
C LYS A 83 11.18 -12.88 -2.99
N THR A 84 10.61 -11.69 -3.05
CA THR A 84 10.16 -10.95 -1.87
C THR A 84 9.00 -11.69 -1.21
N VAL A 85 9.11 -11.95 0.07
CA VAL A 85 8.11 -12.65 0.91
C VAL A 85 7.40 -11.67 1.83
N GLU A 86 8.19 -10.82 2.50
CA GLU A 86 7.72 -9.75 3.35
C GLU A 86 7.70 -8.42 2.62
N VAL A 87 7.08 -7.40 3.21
CA VAL A 87 7.11 -6.04 2.63
C VAL A 87 8.46 -5.40 2.97
N GLY A 88 9.34 -5.32 1.97
CA GLY A 88 10.60 -4.61 2.10
C GLY A 88 10.35 -3.12 2.35
N ARG A 89 11.11 -2.52 3.28
CA ARG A 89 11.03 -1.09 3.59
C ARG A 89 12.35 -0.41 3.33
N ALA A 90 12.31 0.71 2.63
CA ALA A 90 13.47 1.56 2.40
C ALA A 90 13.03 3.03 2.38
N PHE A 91 13.96 3.92 2.65
CA PHE A 91 13.69 5.35 2.70
C PHE A 91 14.63 6.07 1.75
N PHE A 92 14.13 7.08 1.07
CA PHE A 92 14.95 8.00 0.29
C PHE A 92 14.38 9.42 0.35
N GLU A 93 15.20 10.36 -0.05
CA GLU A 93 14.87 11.77 0.03
C GLU A 93 15.14 12.44 -1.31
N THR A 94 14.26 13.36 -1.70
CA THR A 94 14.43 14.29 -2.81
C THR A 94 14.61 15.71 -2.29
N GLU A 95 14.67 16.68 -3.18
CA GLU A 95 14.76 18.09 -2.77
C GLU A 95 13.57 18.54 -1.92
N ASN A 96 12.34 18.11 -2.29
CA ASN A 96 11.10 18.59 -1.70
C ASN A 96 10.42 17.61 -0.75
N LYS A 97 10.68 16.30 -0.90
CA LYS A 97 9.92 15.25 -0.22
C LYS A 97 10.80 14.15 0.36
N GLN A 98 10.25 13.43 1.35
CA GLN A 98 10.79 12.19 1.90
C GLN A 98 9.87 11.03 1.52
N TYR A 99 10.46 9.92 1.07
CA TYR A 99 9.72 8.75 0.62
C TYR A 99 10.03 7.52 1.45
N ALA A 100 8.98 6.79 1.80
CA ALA A 100 9.08 5.42 2.28
C ALA A 100 8.68 4.48 1.14
N ILE A 101 9.60 3.64 0.68
CA ILE A 101 9.34 2.55 -0.27
C ILE A 101 8.77 1.37 0.51
N LEU A 102 7.67 0.83 0.02
CA LEU A 102 7.08 -0.43 0.47
C LEU A 102 7.15 -1.40 -0.73
N ASP A 103 8.15 -2.29 -0.74
CA ASP A 103 8.30 -3.28 -1.81
C ASP A 103 7.41 -4.48 -1.51
N ALA A 104 6.27 -4.55 -2.21
CA ALA A 104 5.28 -5.59 -1.98
C ALA A 104 5.61 -6.87 -2.78
N PRO A 105 5.42 -8.07 -2.18
CA PRO A 105 5.65 -9.32 -2.87
C PRO A 105 4.75 -9.46 -4.10
N GLY A 106 5.33 -9.98 -5.20
CA GLY A 106 4.61 -10.16 -6.46
C GLY A 106 3.91 -11.51 -6.61
N HIS A 107 4.19 -12.49 -5.75
CA HIS A 107 3.66 -13.84 -5.87
C HIS A 107 2.28 -13.99 -5.25
N LYS A 108 1.39 -14.74 -5.91
CA LYS A 108 -0.01 -14.95 -5.46
C LYS A 108 -0.17 -15.47 -4.03
N SER A 109 0.79 -16.25 -3.53
CA SER A 109 0.77 -16.77 -2.15
C SER A 109 0.96 -15.69 -1.10
N PHE A 110 1.53 -14.53 -1.46
CA PHE A 110 1.85 -13.42 -0.55
C PHE A 110 0.95 -12.20 -0.76
N VAL A 111 -0.19 -12.36 -1.41
CA VAL A 111 -1.16 -11.27 -1.59
C VAL A 111 -1.63 -10.68 -0.25
N PRO A 112 -1.82 -11.43 0.85
CA PRO A 112 -2.10 -10.82 2.17
C PRO A 112 -1.03 -9.81 2.60
N ASN A 113 0.26 -10.13 2.45
CA ASN A 113 1.36 -9.22 2.77
C ASN A 113 1.36 -8.00 1.83
N MET A 114 1.05 -8.21 0.54
CA MET A 114 0.86 -7.11 -0.42
C MET A 114 -0.27 -6.17 -0.01
N ILE A 115 -1.40 -6.69 0.48
CA ILE A 115 -2.51 -5.88 0.98
C ILE A 115 -2.06 -5.06 2.20
N ALA A 116 -1.37 -5.69 3.16
CA ALA A 116 -0.85 -5.01 4.34
C ALA A 116 0.13 -3.88 3.99
N GLY A 117 0.99 -4.07 2.99
CA GLY A 117 1.85 -3.02 2.46
C GLY A 117 1.06 -1.91 1.76
N ALA A 118 0.11 -2.28 0.90
CA ALA A 118 -0.69 -1.32 0.14
C ALA A 118 -1.59 -0.44 1.02
N THR A 119 -2.05 -0.94 2.17
CA THR A 119 -2.86 -0.14 3.12
C THR A 119 -2.07 0.98 3.77
N GLN A 120 -0.75 0.85 3.87
CA GLN A 120 0.13 1.89 4.42
C GLN A 120 0.54 2.92 3.36
N ALA A 121 0.26 2.68 2.09
CA ALA A 121 0.71 3.53 0.98
C ALA A 121 -0.23 4.71 0.71
N ASP A 122 0.36 5.78 0.22
CA ASP A 122 -0.34 6.96 -0.30
C ASP A 122 -0.39 6.93 -1.83
N LEU A 123 0.66 6.40 -2.42
CA LEU A 123 0.90 6.31 -3.86
C LEU A 123 1.22 4.86 -4.23
N ALA A 124 0.66 4.40 -5.33
CA ALA A 124 1.01 3.10 -5.89
C ALA A 124 1.81 3.23 -7.18
N VAL A 125 2.84 2.41 -7.29
CA VAL A 125 3.65 2.25 -8.49
C VAL A 125 3.46 0.84 -9.01
N LEU A 126 2.77 0.73 -10.13
CA LEU A 126 2.55 -0.54 -10.83
C LEU A 126 3.67 -0.78 -11.82
N VAL A 127 4.51 -1.76 -11.53
CA VAL A 127 5.63 -2.14 -12.40
C VAL A 127 5.20 -3.23 -13.36
N ILE A 128 5.42 -3.00 -14.65
CA ILE A 128 5.04 -3.89 -15.74
C ILE A 128 6.26 -4.15 -16.60
N SER A 129 6.51 -5.41 -16.97
CA SER A 129 7.56 -5.73 -17.92
C SER A 129 7.13 -5.42 -19.36
N ALA A 130 8.00 -4.75 -20.13
CA ALA A 130 7.80 -4.53 -21.56
C ALA A 130 8.10 -5.77 -22.42
N ARG A 131 8.82 -6.76 -21.89
CA ARG A 131 9.17 -7.99 -22.62
C ARG A 131 7.93 -8.68 -23.15
N LYS A 132 8.00 -9.16 -24.38
CA LYS A 132 6.93 -9.98 -24.98
C LYS A 132 6.82 -11.30 -24.23
N GLY A 133 5.58 -11.70 -23.93
CA GLY A 133 5.28 -12.88 -23.12
C GLY A 133 5.22 -12.60 -21.60
N GLU A 134 6.12 -11.78 -21.04
CA GLU A 134 6.09 -11.44 -19.61
C GLU A 134 4.90 -10.52 -19.27
N PHE A 135 4.64 -9.49 -20.10
CA PHE A 135 3.48 -8.64 -19.94
C PHE A 135 2.17 -9.44 -20.03
N GLU A 136 2.05 -10.26 -21.06
CA GLU A 136 0.86 -11.05 -21.33
C GLU A 136 0.57 -12.02 -20.16
N THR A 137 1.58 -12.74 -19.69
CA THR A 137 1.46 -13.66 -18.54
C THR A 137 1.02 -12.92 -17.26
N GLY A 138 1.57 -11.75 -17.01
CA GLY A 138 1.24 -10.94 -15.83
C GLY A 138 -0.13 -10.30 -15.90
N PHE A 139 -0.63 -10.00 -17.12
CA PHE A 139 -1.87 -9.25 -17.34
C PHE A 139 -3.07 -10.14 -17.74
N ASP A 140 -2.87 -11.37 -18.21
CA ASP A 140 -3.95 -12.29 -18.57
C ASP A 140 -4.85 -12.65 -17.37
N ARG A 141 -5.98 -13.32 -17.64
CA ARG A 141 -6.94 -13.70 -16.60
C ARG A 141 -6.27 -14.58 -15.54
N GLY A 142 -6.30 -14.09 -14.29
CA GLY A 142 -5.61 -14.71 -13.16
C GLY A 142 -4.15 -14.25 -12.98
N GLY A 143 -3.67 -13.29 -13.78
CA GLY A 143 -2.36 -12.64 -13.59
C GLY A 143 -2.37 -11.62 -12.43
N GLN A 144 -1.26 -11.55 -11.68
CA GLN A 144 -1.15 -10.69 -10.50
C GLN A 144 -1.27 -9.21 -10.80
N THR A 145 -0.87 -8.75 -11.99
CA THR A 145 -0.98 -7.33 -12.38
C THR A 145 -2.40 -6.79 -12.24
N ARG A 146 -3.40 -7.58 -12.65
CA ARG A 146 -4.82 -7.20 -12.52
C ARG A 146 -5.26 -7.18 -11.06
N GLU A 147 -4.93 -8.24 -10.31
CA GLU A 147 -5.30 -8.34 -8.91
C GLU A 147 -4.68 -7.20 -8.09
N HIS A 148 -3.40 -6.94 -8.27
CA HIS A 148 -2.69 -5.87 -7.56
C HIS A 148 -3.26 -4.47 -7.86
N ALA A 149 -3.51 -4.14 -9.13
CA ALA A 149 -4.09 -2.85 -9.51
C ALA A 149 -5.47 -2.62 -8.87
N MET A 150 -6.27 -3.67 -8.79
CA MET A 150 -7.58 -3.62 -8.16
C MET A 150 -7.49 -3.47 -6.63
N LEU A 151 -6.61 -4.26 -5.98
CA LEU A 151 -6.40 -4.22 -4.53
C LEU A 151 -5.93 -2.84 -4.08
N VAL A 152 -4.96 -2.25 -4.78
CA VAL A 152 -4.46 -0.91 -4.47
C VAL A 152 -5.55 0.17 -4.58
N LYS A 153 -6.45 0.07 -5.55
CA LYS A 153 -7.61 0.98 -5.61
C LYS A 153 -8.52 0.81 -4.40
N THR A 154 -8.69 -0.43 -3.95
CA THR A 154 -9.52 -0.74 -2.77
C THR A 154 -8.88 -0.24 -1.47
N THR A 155 -7.55 -0.31 -1.33
CA THR A 155 -6.86 0.23 -0.15
C THR A 155 -6.89 1.76 -0.07
N GLY A 156 -7.24 2.43 -1.15
CA GLY A 156 -7.49 3.89 -1.14
C GLY A 156 -6.50 4.74 -1.91
N CYS A 157 -5.50 4.13 -2.55
CA CYS A 157 -4.58 4.87 -3.40
C CYS A 157 -5.33 5.52 -4.56
N LYS A 158 -5.25 6.85 -4.63
CA LYS A 158 -5.90 7.64 -5.67
C LYS A 158 -5.08 7.66 -6.95
N HIS A 159 -3.77 7.88 -6.81
CA HIS A 159 -2.84 8.02 -7.93
C HIS A 159 -2.11 6.71 -8.19
N LEU A 160 -1.98 6.35 -9.45
CA LEU A 160 -1.29 5.16 -9.92
C LEU A 160 -0.24 5.56 -10.97
N ILE A 161 1.01 5.32 -10.66
CA ILE A 161 2.09 5.43 -11.64
C ILE A 161 2.35 4.05 -12.23
N VAL A 162 2.32 3.94 -13.54
CA VAL A 162 2.65 2.71 -14.25
C VAL A 162 4.04 2.85 -14.83
N LEU A 163 4.98 2.09 -14.28
CA LEU A 163 6.33 2.00 -14.82
C LEU A 163 6.40 0.84 -15.81
N VAL A 164 6.55 1.16 -17.08
CA VAL A 164 6.79 0.17 -18.14
C VAL A 164 8.30 -0.12 -18.15
N ASN A 165 8.67 -1.17 -17.43
CA ASN A 165 10.04 -1.54 -17.12
C ASN A 165 10.65 -2.50 -18.17
N LYS A 166 11.95 -2.65 -18.13
CA LYS A 166 12.76 -3.48 -19.06
C LYS A 166 12.67 -2.98 -20.51
N MET A 167 12.53 -1.65 -20.68
CA MET A 167 12.53 -1.05 -22.01
C MET A 167 13.89 -1.17 -22.72
N ASP A 168 14.95 -1.38 -21.97
CA ASP A 168 16.33 -1.64 -22.43
C ASP A 168 16.55 -3.06 -22.98
N ASP A 169 15.59 -3.96 -22.76
CA ASP A 169 15.72 -5.34 -23.23
C ASP A 169 15.92 -5.39 -24.76
N PRO A 170 16.86 -6.22 -25.28
CA PRO A 170 17.13 -6.31 -26.72
C PRO A 170 15.91 -6.63 -27.58
N THR A 171 14.88 -7.27 -27.01
CA THR A 171 13.62 -7.59 -27.71
C THR A 171 12.65 -6.43 -27.76
N VAL A 172 12.88 -5.36 -27.00
CA VAL A 172 12.04 -4.16 -26.88
C VAL A 172 12.76 -2.93 -27.39
N ASN A 173 14.00 -2.70 -26.92
CA ASN A 173 14.87 -1.60 -27.36
C ASN A 173 14.20 -0.22 -27.40
N PHE A 174 13.51 0.16 -26.32
CA PHE A 174 12.74 1.41 -26.19
C PHE A 174 11.76 1.66 -27.36
N ASP A 175 11.16 0.60 -27.90
CA ASP A 175 10.18 0.68 -28.97
C ASP A 175 8.89 1.40 -28.51
N GLU A 176 8.54 2.49 -29.20
CA GLU A 176 7.32 3.28 -28.95
C GLU A 176 6.04 2.45 -29.16
N ALA A 177 6.03 1.62 -30.22
CA ALA A 177 4.85 0.81 -30.55
C ALA A 177 4.53 -0.18 -29.43
N ARG A 178 5.55 -0.79 -28.81
CA ARG A 178 5.37 -1.68 -27.68
C ARG A 178 4.86 -0.96 -26.44
N TYR A 179 5.35 0.24 -26.18
CA TYR A 179 4.88 1.06 -25.07
C TYR A 179 3.41 1.46 -25.24
N ILE A 180 3.01 1.89 -26.42
CA ILE A 180 1.62 2.23 -26.75
C ILE A 180 0.71 1.00 -26.64
N GLU A 181 1.12 -0.15 -27.15
CA GLU A 181 0.36 -1.41 -27.05
C GLU A 181 0.03 -1.74 -25.59
N ILE A 182 1.01 -1.62 -24.70
CA ILE A 182 0.83 -1.87 -23.24
C ILE A 182 -0.18 -0.87 -22.64
N GLN A 183 -0.06 0.41 -22.98
CA GLN A 183 -1.00 1.43 -22.52
C GLN A 183 -2.44 1.15 -23.00
N GLU A 184 -2.61 0.80 -24.26
CA GLU A 184 -3.93 0.53 -24.85
C GLU A 184 -4.59 -0.70 -24.22
N LYS A 185 -3.84 -1.74 -23.89
CA LYS A 185 -4.34 -2.94 -23.22
C LYS A 185 -4.66 -2.71 -21.73
N LEU A 186 -3.83 -1.96 -21.03
CA LEU A 186 -3.94 -1.78 -19.58
C LEU A 186 -4.96 -0.71 -19.18
N THR A 187 -5.02 0.41 -19.90
CA THR A 187 -5.88 1.57 -19.56
C THR A 187 -7.37 1.20 -19.43
N PRO A 188 -7.98 0.41 -20.33
CA PRO A 188 -9.39 0.02 -20.18
C PRO A 188 -9.64 -0.77 -18.90
N TYR A 189 -8.70 -1.62 -18.50
CA TYR A 189 -8.79 -2.38 -17.26
C TYR A 189 -8.68 -1.48 -16.03
N LEU A 190 -7.70 -0.57 -15.98
CA LEU A 190 -7.54 0.37 -14.87
C LEU A 190 -8.78 1.28 -14.72
N ARG A 191 -9.39 1.69 -15.83
CA ARG A 191 -10.67 2.42 -15.82
C ARG A 191 -11.81 1.57 -15.25
N LYS A 192 -11.85 0.27 -15.57
CA LYS A 192 -12.82 -0.67 -14.97
C LYS A 192 -12.61 -0.79 -13.45
N CYS A 193 -11.37 -0.64 -12.97
CA CYS A 193 -11.03 -0.58 -11.54
C CYS A 193 -11.32 0.78 -10.90
N SER A 194 -11.96 1.71 -11.63
CA SER A 194 -12.35 3.06 -11.15
C SER A 194 -11.18 4.03 -10.96
N PHE A 195 -10.06 3.84 -11.67
CA PHE A 195 -9.06 4.90 -11.81
C PHE A 195 -9.51 5.88 -12.90
N SER A 196 -9.42 7.19 -12.63
CA SER A 196 -9.65 8.20 -13.67
C SER A 196 -8.43 8.31 -14.58
N LYS A 197 -8.61 8.85 -15.80
CA LYS A 197 -7.47 9.06 -16.72
C LYS A 197 -6.43 10.02 -16.13
N ALA A 198 -6.86 10.98 -15.34
CA ALA A 198 -5.98 11.96 -14.69
C ALA A 198 -5.16 11.36 -13.54
N ASP A 199 -5.61 10.24 -12.97
CA ASP A 199 -4.94 9.57 -11.85
C ASP A 199 -3.92 8.52 -12.30
N ILE A 200 -3.79 8.28 -13.63
CA ILE A 200 -2.88 7.27 -14.18
C ILE A 200 -1.77 7.97 -14.96
N THR A 201 -0.53 7.72 -14.58
CA THR A 201 0.66 8.22 -15.29
C THR A 201 1.51 7.04 -15.76
N TYR A 202 1.91 7.06 -17.04
CA TYR A 202 2.76 6.04 -17.63
C TYR A 202 4.17 6.60 -17.86
N ILE A 203 5.20 5.85 -17.45
CA ILE A 203 6.60 6.22 -17.65
C ILE A 203 7.36 4.99 -18.15
N PRO A 204 8.05 5.06 -19.33
CA PRO A 204 8.93 4.00 -19.78
C PRO A 204 10.21 4.06 -18.96
N VAL A 205 10.69 2.92 -18.43
CA VAL A 205 11.88 2.89 -17.59
C VAL A 205 12.75 1.66 -17.87
N SER A 206 13.99 1.74 -17.45
CA SER A 206 14.85 0.58 -17.23
C SER A 206 15.34 0.58 -15.78
N GLY A 207 14.87 -0.39 -15.00
CA GLY A 207 15.35 -0.59 -13.64
C GLY A 207 16.82 -0.99 -13.58
N LEU A 208 17.35 -1.63 -14.62
CA LEU A 208 18.74 -2.08 -14.69
C LEU A 208 19.70 -0.92 -15.01
N THR A 209 19.37 -0.13 -16.04
CA THR A 209 20.25 0.97 -16.52
C THR A 209 19.98 2.30 -15.80
N GLY A 210 18.83 2.44 -15.11
CA GLY A 210 18.40 3.68 -14.49
C GLY A 210 17.72 4.67 -15.45
N ALA A 211 17.57 4.31 -16.73
CA ALA A 211 16.97 5.18 -17.74
C ALA A 211 15.53 5.59 -17.37
N PHE A 212 15.22 6.89 -17.43
CA PHE A 212 13.96 7.52 -17.02
C PHE A 212 13.55 7.32 -15.55
N ILE A 213 14.44 6.78 -14.70
CA ILE A 213 14.23 6.80 -13.25
C ILE A 213 14.63 8.17 -12.71
N LYS A 214 15.88 8.58 -12.87
CA LYS A 214 16.40 9.90 -12.49
C LYS A 214 16.69 10.74 -13.73
N ASP A 215 17.45 10.20 -14.65
CA ASP A 215 17.93 10.90 -15.82
C ASP A 215 17.32 10.34 -17.09
N ARG A 216 17.16 11.22 -18.07
CA ARG A 216 16.72 10.86 -19.41
C ARG A 216 17.87 10.23 -20.19
N PRO A 217 17.66 9.07 -20.85
CA PRO A 217 18.68 8.51 -21.72
C PRO A 217 18.94 9.41 -22.93
N PRO A 218 20.09 9.23 -23.64
CA PRO A 218 20.36 9.96 -24.87
C PRO A 218 19.23 9.82 -25.91
N ALA A 219 18.99 10.87 -26.70
CA ALA A 219 17.95 10.86 -27.75
C ALA A 219 18.13 9.75 -28.79
N SER A 220 19.36 9.24 -28.98
CA SER A 220 19.65 8.09 -29.82
C SER A 220 19.02 6.77 -29.33
N ILE A 221 18.70 6.66 -28.03
CA ILE A 221 18.07 5.50 -27.40
C ILE A 221 16.55 5.67 -27.39
N CYS A 222 16.06 6.85 -26.94
CA CYS A 222 14.64 7.12 -26.85
C CYS A 222 14.38 8.62 -27.10
N SER A 223 13.83 8.95 -28.27
CA SER A 223 13.48 10.33 -28.66
C SER A 223 11.99 10.63 -28.53
N TRP A 224 11.14 9.62 -28.56
CA TRP A 224 9.68 9.76 -28.63
C TRP A 224 9.04 10.12 -27.27
N TYR A 225 9.65 9.72 -26.14
CA TYR A 225 9.09 10.03 -24.84
C TYR A 225 9.57 11.40 -24.34
N THR A 226 8.66 12.35 -24.24
CA THR A 226 8.92 13.73 -23.80
C THR A 226 8.43 14.01 -22.37
N GLY A 227 7.76 13.03 -21.73
CA GLY A 227 7.25 13.14 -20.36
C GLY A 227 8.35 13.21 -19.29
N PRO A 228 8.02 13.41 -18.02
CA PRO A 228 8.97 13.50 -16.93
C PRO A 228 9.65 12.15 -16.63
N CYS A 229 10.84 12.19 -16.03
CA CYS A 229 11.43 11.03 -15.38
C CYS A 229 10.67 10.68 -14.09
N PHE A 230 10.83 9.47 -13.57
CA PHE A 230 10.05 9.00 -12.42
C PHE A 230 10.31 9.86 -11.16
N LEU A 231 11.57 10.12 -10.80
CA LEU A 231 11.91 10.97 -9.64
C LEU A 231 11.40 12.41 -9.82
N GLU A 232 11.53 12.97 -11.01
CA GLU A 232 10.99 14.30 -11.32
C GLU A 232 9.47 14.35 -11.14
N TYR A 233 8.75 13.32 -11.62
CA TYR A 233 7.30 13.26 -11.50
C TYR A 233 6.85 13.22 -10.04
N ILE A 234 7.41 12.32 -9.23
CA ILE A 234 7.00 12.18 -7.84
C ILE A 234 7.37 13.40 -6.99
N ASP A 235 8.51 14.04 -7.26
CA ASP A 235 8.98 15.19 -6.51
C ASP A 235 8.20 16.48 -6.81
N LYS A 236 7.94 16.75 -8.11
CA LYS A 236 7.42 18.05 -8.57
C LYS A 236 5.98 18.01 -9.05
N MET A 237 5.52 16.88 -9.61
CA MET A 237 4.24 16.82 -10.31
C MET A 237 3.15 16.04 -9.54
N LEU A 238 3.52 15.27 -8.52
CA LEU A 238 2.55 14.55 -7.71
C LEU A 238 1.67 15.55 -6.94
N PRO A 239 0.32 15.44 -7.04
CA PRO A 239 -0.58 16.27 -6.26
C PRO A 239 -0.31 16.16 -4.76
N LYS A 240 -0.44 17.28 -4.04
CA LYS A 240 -0.26 17.32 -2.59
C LYS A 240 -1.22 16.35 -1.89
N ILE A 241 -0.69 15.55 -0.99
CA ILE A 241 -1.48 14.58 -0.23
C ILE A 241 -2.12 15.29 0.96
N ASN A 242 -3.44 15.22 1.04
CA ASN A 242 -4.17 15.81 2.15
C ASN A 242 -3.99 14.95 3.39
N ARG A 243 -3.49 15.54 4.49
CA ARG A 243 -3.30 14.91 5.79
C ARG A 243 -4.21 15.56 6.82
N ASP A 244 -4.84 14.74 7.65
CA ASP A 244 -5.69 15.20 8.74
C ASP A 244 -4.89 15.22 10.04
N PHE A 245 -4.25 16.36 10.30
CA PHE A 245 -3.44 16.56 11.53
C PHE A 245 -4.30 16.86 12.75
N ASP A 246 -5.45 17.47 12.55
CA ASP A 246 -6.35 17.91 13.63
C ASP A 246 -7.41 16.87 14.00
N GLY A 247 -7.49 15.79 13.21
CA GLY A 247 -8.41 14.68 13.43
C GLY A 247 -8.06 13.82 14.64
N PRO A 248 -8.95 12.90 15.03
CA PRO A 248 -8.66 11.96 16.12
C PRO A 248 -7.50 11.04 15.76
N ILE A 249 -6.72 10.64 16.74
CA ILE A 249 -5.62 9.69 16.53
C ILE A 249 -6.18 8.38 15.98
N ARG A 250 -5.65 7.94 14.83
CA ARG A 250 -5.91 6.64 14.21
C ARG A 250 -4.60 6.10 13.65
N MET A 251 -3.96 5.20 14.40
CA MET A 251 -2.80 4.45 13.94
C MET A 251 -3.17 2.97 13.84
N ILE A 252 -3.13 2.42 12.66
CA ILE A 252 -3.38 1.00 12.41
C ILE A 252 -2.09 0.23 12.70
N ILE A 253 -2.14 -0.75 13.60
CA ILE A 253 -1.01 -1.62 13.93
C ILE A 253 -0.87 -2.67 12.82
N ALA A 254 0.23 -2.59 12.08
CA ALA A 254 0.57 -3.53 11.02
C ALA A 254 1.50 -4.64 11.51
N GLU A 255 2.42 -4.31 12.41
CA GLU A 255 3.40 -5.24 12.97
C GLU A 255 3.61 -4.95 14.46
N LYS A 256 4.03 -5.96 15.18
CA LYS A 256 4.38 -5.88 16.60
C LYS A 256 5.60 -6.75 16.90
N TYR A 257 6.41 -6.36 17.85
CA TYR A 257 7.53 -7.16 18.34
C TYR A 257 7.98 -6.70 19.71
N GLY A 258 8.69 -7.60 20.44
CA GLY A 258 9.27 -7.33 21.74
C GLY A 258 10.73 -6.88 21.62
N ASP A 259 11.07 -5.71 22.15
CA ASP A 259 12.45 -5.23 22.30
C ASP A 259 12.55 -4.39 23.58
N MET A 260 12.92 -5.05 24.69
CA MET A 260 12.88 -4.44 26.05
C MET A 260 11.59 -3.64 26.31
N GLY A 261 10.45 -4.23 25.96
CA GLY A 261 9.11 -3.64 25.96
C GLY A 261 8.37 -3.93 24.66
N THR A 262 7.13 -3.53 24.57
CA THR A 262 6.31 -3.75 23.38
C THR A 262 6.49 -2.63 22.38
N ILE A 263 6.87 -2.98 21.16
CA ILE A 263 6.94 -2.06 20.01
C ILE A 263 5.83 -2.43 19.05
N VAL A 264 5.11 -1.41 18.59
CA VAL A 264 4.09 -1.52 17.53
C VAL A 264 4.45 -0.62 16.39
N SER A 265 4.28 -1.10 15.17
CA SER A 265 4.55 -0.32 13.95
C SER A 265 3.34 -0.26 13.05
N GLY A 266 3.23 0.85 12.31
CA GLY A 266 2.16 1.06 11.36
C GLY A 266 2.11 2.49 10.85
N LYS A 267 1.04 2.81 10.13
CA LYS A 267 0.82 4.16 9.62
C LYS A 267 -0.11 4.94 10.52
N LEU A 268 0.26 6.17 10.83
CA LEU A 268 -0.63 7.13 11.48
C LEU A 268 -1.52 7.78 10.41
N GLU A 269 -2.79 7.40 10.36
CA GLU A 269 -3.73 7.87 9.34
C GLU A 269 -4.28 9.26 9.64
N SER A 270 -4.49 9.59 10.92
CA SER A 270 -4.95 10.91 11.37
C SER A 270 -4.42 11.26 12.75
N GLY A 271 -4.35 12.55 13.06
CA GLY A 271 -3.93 13.11 14.32
C GLY A 271 -2.41 13.24 14.48
N ILE A 272 -2.01 13.52 15.70
CA ILE A 272 -0.60 13.71 16.12
C ILE A 272 -0.40 12.95 17.42
N ILE A 273 0.72 12.24 17.54
CA ILE A 273 1.10 11.53 18.78
C ILE A 273 2.39 12.14 19.31
N ASN A 274 2.41 12.40 20.62
CA ASN A 274 3.57 12.92 21.32
C ASN A 274 4.18 11.84 22.24
N LYS A 275 5.48 11.91 22.43
CA LYS A 275 6.19 11.12 23.44
C LYS A 275 5.62 11.41 24.83
N GLY A 276 5.40 10.36 25.63
CA GLY A 276 4.79 10.46 26.95
C GLY A 276 3.26 10.50 26.99
N GLN A 277 2.60 10.61 25.84
CA GLN A 277 1.14 10.65 25.72
C GLN A 277 0.50 9.32 26.09
N ASN A 278 -0.64 9.35 26.77
CA ASN A 278 -1.48 8.17 26.98
C ASN A 278 -2.42 8.01 25.78
N VAL A 279 -2.52 6.80 25.27
CA VAL A 279 -3.35 6.42 24.12
C VAL A 279 -4.10 5.15 24.42
N LEU A 280 -5.12 4.85 23.63
CA LEU A 280 -6.00 3.69 23.78
C LEU A 280 -5.75 2.68 22.66
N ILE A 281 -5.53 1.42 22.98
CA ILE A 281 -5.48 0.32 22.00
C ILE A 281 -6.86 -0.33 21.91
N MET A 282 -7.46 -0.30 20.73
CA MET A 282 -8.74 -0.92 20.42
C MET A 282 -8.52 -2.24 19.66
N PRO A 283 -9.37 -3.29 19.78
CA PRO A 283 -10.67 -3.31 20.45
C PRO A 283 -10.63 -3.51 21.96
N ASN A 284 -9.50 -3.92 22.55
CA ASN A 284 -9.38 -4.33 23.95
C ASN A 284 -9.54 -3.19 24.96
N ARG A 285 -9.57 -1.93 24.49
CA ARG A 285 -9.66 -0.71 25.33
C ARG A 285 -8.53 -0.61 26.37
N THR A 286 -7.34 -1.08 26.01
CA THR A 286 -6.17 -1.01 26.88
C THR A 286 -5.51 0.35 26.78
N THR A 287 -5.42 1.08 27.90
CA THR A 287 -4.68 2.35 27.97
C THR A 287 -3.19 2.06 28.09
N VAL A 288 -2.39 2.67 27.22
CA VAL A 288 -0.93 2.54 27.19
C VAL A 288 -0.28 3.91 27.14
N GLN A 289 0.96 3.97 27.66
CA GLN A 289 1.77 5.19 27.55
C GLN A 289 2.82 5.02 26.45
N VAL A 290 2.93 6.02 25.58
CA VAL A 290 3.95 6.09 24.53
C VAL A 290 5.28 6.51 25.15
N MET A 291 6.25 5.61 25.17
CA MET A 291 7.58 5.87 25.76
C MET A 291 8.53 6.50 24.77
N GLN A 292 8.51 6.03 23.53
CA GLN A 292 9.34 6.53 22.43
C GLN A 292 8.56 6.49 21.13
N CYS A 293 8.81 7.45 20.27
CA CYS A 293 8.27 7.53 18.92
C CYS A 293 9.41 7.52 17.91
N PHE A 294 9.23 6.76 16.83
CA PHE A 294 10.14 6.75 15.69
C PHE A 294 9.36 7.03 14.43
N ALA A 295 9.82 7.96 13.62
CA ALA A 295 9.29 8.23 12.30
C ALA A 295 10.36 7.88 11.26
N ASN A 296 10.07 6.93 10.36
CA ASN A 296 11.05 6.42 9.38
C ASN A 296 12.36 5.97 10.05
N ASP A 297 12.26 5.24 11.16
CA ASP A 297 13.37 4.72 11.98
C ASP A 297 14.24 5.79 12.67
N VAL A 298 13.83 7.05 12.65
CA VAL A 298 14.48 8.15 13.38
C VAL A 298 13.65 8.51 14.60
N GLU A 299 14.29 8.54 15.79
CA GLU A 299 13.60 8.94 17.03
C GLU A 299 13.11 10.39 16.92
N SER A 300 11.87 10.63 17.32
CA SER A 300 11.22 11.94 17.29
C SER A 300 10.30 12.08 18.50
N ASP A 301 10.21 13.29 19.06
CA ASP A 301 9.28 13.56 20.17
C ASP A 301 7.82 13.68 19.70
N VAL A 302 7.61 13.92 18.40
CA VAL A 302 6.29 14.11 17.79
C VAL A 302 6.22 13.37 16.46
N VAL A 303 5.15 12.61 16.25
CA VAL A 303 4.84 11.96 14.97
C VAL A 303 3.47 12.40 14.47
N ARG A 304 3.29 12.50 13.14
CA ARG A 304 2.15 13.15 12.51
C ARG A 304 1.46 12.24 11.51
N ALA A 305 0.20 12.55 11.21
CA ALA A 305 -0.57 11.84 10.18
C ALA A 305 0.21 11.72 8.86
N GLY A 306 0.26 10.52 8.32
CA GLY A 306 1.00 10.15 7.12
C GLY A 306 2.35 9.50 7.38
N ASP A 307 2.88 9.58 8.60
CA ASP A 307 4.13 8.92 8.94
C ASP A 307 3.94 7.41 9.09
N ASN A 308 4.89 6.62 8.60
CA ASN A 308 5.10 5.26 9.06
C ASN A 308 5.90 5.33 10.35
N ILE A 309 5.28 4.88 11.44
CA ILE A 309 5.80 5.08 12.79
C ILE A 309 6.03 3.76 13.52
N LYS A 310 7.00 3.78 14.41
CA LYS A 310 7.17 2.76 15.45
C LYS A 310 6.99 3.44 16.80
N LEU A 311 6.16 2.85 17.65
CA LEU A 311 5.91 3.34 19.00
C LEU A 311 6.35 2.28 20.00
N LYS A 312 7.21 2.65 20.94
CA LYS A 312 7.48 1.85 22.12
C LYS A 312 6.45 2.19 23.17
N VAL A 313 5.64 1.23 23.58
CA VAL A 313 4.52 1.43 24.50
C VAL A 313 4.74 0.67 25.81
N LYS A 314 4.19 1.22 26.90
CA LYS A 314 4.21 0.61 28.24
C LYS A 314 2.77 0.36 28.68
N GLY A 315 2.51 -0.78 29.30
CA GLY A 315 1.20 -1.13 29.87
C GLY A 315 0.46 -2.21 29.10
N VAL A 316 1.12 -2.87 28.14
CA VAL A 316 0.58 -3.98 27.37
C VAL A 316 1.70 -4.94 26.97
N GLU A 317 1.42 -6.22 26.89
CA GLU A 317 2.34 -7.23 26.37
C GLU A 317 2.13 -7.44 24.87
N GLU A 318 3.18 -7.89 24.18
CA GLU A 318 3.11 -8.15 22.74
C GLU A 318 2.02 -9.17 22.40
N SER A 319 1.84 -10.21 23.22
CA SER A 319 0.83 -11.26 23.06
C SER A 319 -0.61 -10.74 23.02
N ASP A 320 -0.89 -9.61 23.68
CA ASP A 320 -2.23 -9.05 23.81
C ASP A 320 -2.65 -8.15 22.63
N ILE A 321 -1.75 -7.92 21.71
CA ILE A 321 -1.97 -7.08 20.53
C ILE A 321 -2.05 -7.99 19.30
N LEU A 322 -2.98 -7.72 18.41
CA LEU A 322 -3.06 -8.35 17.09
C LEU A 322 -2.87 -7.31 15.99
N ASN A 323 -2.39 -7.76 14.84
CA ASN A 323 -2.34 -6.93 13.64
C ASN A 323 -3.77 -6.48 13.29
N GLY A 324 -3.93 -5.22 12.95
CA GLY A 324 -5.27 -4.63 12.73
C GLY A 324 -5.89 -3.99 13.97
N PHE A 325 -5.29 -4.10 15.15
CA PHE A 325 -5.64 -3.26 16.29
C PHE A 325 -5.32 -1.80 15.97
N VAL A 326 -6.01 -0.87 16.61
CA VAL A 326 -5.89 0.55 16.31
C VAL A 326 -5.58 1.34 17.57
N ILE A 327 -4.54 2.17 17.48
CA ILE A 327 -4.25 3.16 18.53
C ILE A 327 -5.11 4.39 18.28
N CYS A 328 -5.81 4.82 19.32
CA CYS A 328 -6.76 5.92 19.31
C CYS A 328 -6.48 6.94 20.43
N SER A 329 -7.06 8.13 20.30
CA SER A 329 -7.16 9.07 21.43
C SER A 329 -8.08 8.46 22.52
N LEU A 330 -7.85 8.82 23.78
CA LEU A 330 -8.67 8.36 24.91
C LEU A 330 -10.12 8.81 24.82
N ASP A 331 -10.34 10.00 24.34
CA ASP A 331 -11.65 10.69 24.20
C ASP A 331 -12.39 10.34 22.89
N SER A 332 -11.69 9.76 21.91
CA SER A 332 -12.27 9.39 20.63
C SER A 332 -11.82 8.01 20.18
N PRO A 333 -12.27 6.92 20.81
CA PRO A 333 -11.98 5.55 20.39
C PRO A 333 -12.57 5.27 19.01
N CYS A 334 -11.92 4.40 18.22
CA CYS A 334 -12.52 3.92 16.97
C CYS A 334 -13.69 2.96 17.28
N SER A 335 -14.57 2.81 16.32
CA SER A 335 -15.67 1.84 16.41
C SER A 335 -15.11 0.41 16.36
N THR A 336 -15.78 -0.47 17.06
CA THR A 336 -15.55 -1.91 17.02
C THR A 336 -16.86 -2.61 16.72
N GLY A 337 -16.84 -3.73 16.05
CA GLY A 337 -18.06 -4.47 15.77
C GLY A 337 -17.79 -5.81 15.13
N ARG A 338 -18.82 -6.66 15.17
CA ARG A 338 -18.83 -7.99 14.59
C ARG A 338 -19.81 -8.10 13.44
N VAL A 339 -20.92 -7.36 13.50
CA VAL A 339 -22.00 -7.39 12.51
C VAL A 339 -22.15 -6.03 11.85
N PHE A 340 -22.08 -6.00 10.52
CA PHE A 340 -22.16 -4.74 9.77
C PHE A 340 -22.81 -4.93 8.39
N ASP A 341 -23.43 -3.86 7.88
CA ASP A 341 -23.98 -3.77 6.53
C ASP A 341 -22.97 -3.10 5.61
N ALA A 342 -22.68 -3.72 4.48
CA ALA A 342 -21.70 -3.25 3.52
C ALA A 342 -22.25 -3.26 2.09
N GLU A 343 -21.84 -2.27 1.32
CA GLU A 343 -21.97 -2.30 -0.13
C GLU A 343 -20.80 -3.10 -0.71
N VAL A 344 -21.10 -4.17 -1.42
CA VAL A 344 -20.12 -5.13 -1.92
C VAL A 344 -20.30 -5.30 -3.42
N ARG A 345 -19.17 -5.28 -4.14
CA ARG A 345 -19.10 -5.57 -5.57
C ARG A 345 -18.40 -6.89 -5.79
N ILE A 346 -19.10 -7.84 -6.40
CA ILE A 346 -18.53 -9.15 -6.77
C ILE A 346 -17.68 -8.98 -8.02
N LEU A 347 -16.49 -9.58 -7.97
CA LEU A 347 -15.48 -9.53 -9.04
C LEU A 347 -15.49 -10.82 -9.86
N GLU A 348 -14.34 -11.46 -9.98
CA GLU A 348 -14.23 -12.74 -10.70
C GLU A 348 -14.51 -13.92 -9.77
N TYR A 349 -15.75 -14.39 -9.76
CA TYR A 349 -16.14 -15.57 -9.01
C TYR A 349 -17.07 -16.47 -9.85
N LYS A 350 -16.74 -17.75 -9.93
CA LYS A 350 -17.44 -18.70 -10.80
C LYS A 350 -18.79 -19.16 -10.27
N SER A 351 -19.05 -18.93 -8.98
CA SER A 351 -20.26 -19.36 -8.28
C SER A 351 -21.14 -18.18 -7.92
N ILE A 352 -22.27 -18.47 -7.29
CA ILE A 352 -23.16 -17.48 -6.68
C ILE A 352 -22.80 -17.34 -5.20
N ILE A 353 -22.92 -16.13 -4.68
CA ILE A 353 -22.79 -15.84 -3.25
C ILE A 353 -24.20 -15.71 -2.66
N SER A 354 -24.48 -16.44 -1.59
CA SER A 354 -25.76 -16.45 -0.88
C SER A 354 -25.55 -16.32 0.62
N SER A 355 -26.63 -16.22 1.40
CA SER A 355 -26.55 -16.29 2.86
C SER A 355 -25.95 -17.62 3.31
N GLY A 356 -25.10 -17.58 4.34
CA GLY A 356 -24.33 -18.70 4.85
C GLY A 356 -22.96 -18.91 4.16
N TYR A 357 -22.64 -18.12 3.12
CA TYR A 357 -21.34 -18.18 2.47
C TYR A 357 -20.24 -17.66 3.40
N GLN A 358 -19.15 -18.41 3.51
CA GLN A 358 -18.00 -18.07 4.36
C GLN A 358 -16.80 -17.68 3.50
N CYS A 359 -16.07 -16.66 3.91
CA CYS A 359 -14.84 -16.20 3.27
C CYS A 359 -13.98 -15.39 4.25
N VAL A 360 -12.83 -14.97 3.79
CA VAL A 360 -11.88 -14.16 4.58
C VAL A 360 -12.00 -12.70 4.17
N LEU A 361 -12.18 -11.84 5.17
CA LEU A 361 -12.20 -10.40 5.02
C LEU A 361 -10.82 -9.83 5.34
N HIS A 362 -10.32 -8.99 4.46
CA HIS A 362 -9.13 -8.16 4.71
C HIS A 362 -9.56 -6.70 4.78
N ILE A 363 -9.39 -6.10 5.93
CA ILE A 363 -9.66 -4.69 6.19
C ILE A 363 -8.44 -4.08 6.88
N HIS A 364 -7.90 -2.96 6.33
CA HIS A 364 -6.62 -2.40 6.80
C HIS A 364 -5.56 -3.53 7.04
N ALA A 365 -5.04 -3.71 8.25
CA ALA A 365 -4.10 -4.78 8.60
C ALA A 365 -4.78 -6.00 9.25
N ALA A 366 -6.10 -5.96 9.49
CA ALA A 366 -6.87 -7.07 10.07
C ALA A 366 -7.26 -8.10 9.01
N VAL A 367 -7.29 -9.36 9.43
CA VAL A 367 -7.73 -10.52 8.61
C VAL A 367 -8.72 -11.32 9.46
N GLU A 368 -9.99 -11.36 9.03
CA GLU A 368 -11.08 -11.94 9.80
C GLU A 368 -11.88 -12.95 8.99
N GLU A 369 -12.30 -14.03 9.62
CA GLU A 369 -13.26 -14.95 9.02
C GLU A 369 -14.67 -14.37 9.12
N ILE A 370 -15.37 -14.31 8.00
CA ILE A 370 -16.72 -13.75 7.95
C ILE A 370 -17.71 -14.71 7.30
N THR A 371 -18.96 -14.58 7.70
CA THR A 371 -20.12 -15.23 7.09
C THR A 371 -21.06 -14.19 6.51
N VAL A 372 -21.57 -14.42 5.32
CA VAL A 372 -22.66 -13.63 4.73
C VAL A 372 -23.95 -13.96 5.47
N ALA A 373 -24.31 -13.17 6.47
CA ALA A 373 -25.54 -13.40 7.25
C ALA A 373 -26.78 -13.22 6.36
N ARG A 374 -26.83 -12.16 5.55
CA ARG A 374 -27.96 -11.88 4.68
C ARG A 374 -27.61 -10.96 3.52
N ILE A 375 -28.17 -11.23 2.33
CA ILE A 375 -28.20 -10.26 1.22
C ILE A 375 -29.44 -9.40 1.37
N LEU A 376 -29.26 -8.08 1.47
CA LEU A 376 -30.33 -7.11 1.65
C LEU A 376 -30.95 -6.71 0.32
N CYS A 377 -30.11 -6.37 -0.67
CA CYS A 377 -30.53 -6.05 -2.03
C CYS A 377 -29.36 -6.08 -3.00
N THR A 378 -29.65 -6.29 -4.28
CA THR A 378 -28.73 -6.00 -5.38
C THR A 378 -28.95 -4.59 -5.91
N ILE A 379 -27.91 -3.97 -6.46
CA ILE A 379 -27.91 -2.63 -7.01
C ILE A 379 -27.67 -2.72 -8.50
N ASP A 380 -28.58 -2.23 -9.30
CA ASP A 380 -28.40 -2.14 -10.75
C ASP A 380 -27.41 -1.02 -11.08
N LYS A 381 -26.34 -1.36 -11.83
CA LYS A 381 -25.27 -0.41 -12.18
C LYS A 381 -25.71 0.78 -13.06
N LYS A 382 -26.82 0.63 -13.82
CA LYS A 382 -27.26 1.66 -14.76
C LYS A 382 -28.31 2.58 -14.13
N THR A 383 -29.24 1.99 -13.35
CA THR A 383 -30.39 2.73 -12.78
C THR A 383 -30.20 3.07 -11.31
N ASN A 384 -29.19 2.50 -10.63
CA ASN A 384 -29.01 2.56 -9.17
C ASN A 384 -30.22 2.01 -8.37
N GLU A 385 -31.14 1.32 -9.02
CA GLU A 385 -32.29 0.71 -8.35
C GLU A 385 -31.88 -0.46 -7.46
N LYS A 386 -32.50 -0.53 -6.30
CA LYS A 386 -32.29 -1.61 -5.33
C LYS A 386 -33.37 -2.68 -5.50
N LYS A 387 -32.95 -3.91 -5.77
CA LYS A 387 -33.87 -5.07 -5.92
C LYS A 387 -33.58 -6.10 -4.86
N LYS A 388 -34.61 -6.65 -4.21
CA LYS A 388 -34.44 -7.77 -3.26
C LYS A 388 -33.85 -8.97 -4.01
N ALA A 389 -32.82 -9.58 -3.44
CA ALA A 389 -32.19 -10.77 -3.99
C ALA A 389 -31.81 -11.74 -2.87
N LYS A 390 -31.79 -13.03 -3.19
CA LYS A 390 -31.36 -14.11 -2.28
C LYS A 390 -29.91 -14.51 -2.54
N PHE A 391 -29.37 -14.16 -3.68
CA PHE A 391 -27.99 -14.45 -4.13
C PHE A 391 -27.49 -13.32 -5.02
N VAL A 392 -26.17 -13.26 -5.18
CA VAL A 392 -25.47 -12.30 -6.04
C VAL A 392 -24.53 -13.05 -6.98
N LYS A 393 -24.41 -12.57 -8.20
CA LYS A 393 -23.54 -13.12 -9.24
C LYS A 393 -22.30 -12.25 -9.46
N GLN A 394 -21.37 -12.79 -10.25
CA GLN A 394 -20.23 -12.06 -10.74
C GLN A 394 -20.62 -10.72 -11.38
N ASP A 395 -19.79 -9.69 -11.18
CA ASP A 395 -19.95 -8.32 -11.70
C ASP A 395 -21.18 -7.55 -11.16
N GLU A 396 -21.95 -8.12 -10.24
CA GLU A 396 -23.05 -7.44 -9.55
C GLU A 396 -22.57 -6.66 -8.33
N SER A 397 -23.32 -5.62 -7.96
CA SER A 397 -23.18 -4.88 -6.72
C SER A 397 -24.38 -5.14 -5.82
N CYS A 398 -24.17 -5.24 -4.52
CA CYS A 398 -25.22 -5.52 -3.58
C CYS A 398 -24.96 -4.83 -2.23
N ILE A 399 -25.99 -4.77 -1.39
CA ILE A 399 -25.82 -4.51 0.03
C ILE A 399 -26.06 -5.82 0.76
N MET A 400 -25.10 -6.23 1.57
CA MET A 400 -25.19 -7.45 2.36
C MET A 400 -24.78 -7.19 3.81
N ARG A 401 -25.32 -8.01 4.70
CA ARG A 401 -24.93 -8.07 6.10
C ARG A 401 -23.89 -9.13 6.26
N LEU A 402 -22.78 -8.74 6.84
CA LEU A 402 -21.62 -9.59 7.13
C LEU A 402 -21.50 -9.74 8.64
N GLU A 403 -21.09 -10.92 9.07
CA GLU A 403 -20.86 -11.26 10.46
C GLU A 403 -19.47 -11.89 10.59
N ALA A 404 -18.61 -11.28 11.41
CA ALA A 404 -17.29 -11.79 11.74
C ALA A 404 -17.36 -12.74 12.95
N SER A 405 -16.36 -13.60 13.08
CA SER A 405 -16.25 -14.52 14.22
C SER A 405 -15.96 -13.77 15.52
N GLU A 406 -15.10 -12.74 15.46
CA GLU A 406 -14.70 -11.91 16.60
C GLU A 406 -14.91 -10.43 16.30
N PRO A 407 -15.09 -9.58 17.33
CA PRO A 407 -15.15 -8.13 17.14
C PRO A 407 -13.78 -7.58 16.73
N PHE A 408 -13.75 -6.69 15.75
CA PHE A 408 -12.54 -6.04 15.26
C PHE A 408 -12.76 -4.52 15.06
N CYS A 409 -11.69 -3.78 14.83
CA CYS A 409 -11.75 -2.35 14.60
C CYS A 409 -12.24 -2.05 13.19
N LEU A 410 -13.31 -1.26 13.05
CA LEU A 410 -13.88 -0.85 11.77
C LEU A 410 -14.57 0.51 11.90
N GLU A 411 -14.65 1.24 10.80
CA GLU A 411 -15.41 2.49 10.71
C GLU A 411 -16.31 2.46 9.47
N THR A 412 -17.32 3.33 9.41
CA THR A 412 -18.06 3.46 8.15
C THR A 412 -17.18 4.12 7.09
N PHE A 413 -17.37 3.74 5.85
CA PHE A 413 -16.62 4.35 4.73
C PHE A 413 -16.81 5.87 4.65
N LYS A 414 -17.96 6.36 5.10
CA LYS A 414 -18.27 7.80 5.11
C LYS A 414 -17.45 8.57 6.14
N ASP A 415 -17.28 7.99 7.33
CA ASP A 415 -16.62 8.64 8.46
C ASP A 415 -15.09 8.51 8.38
N PHE A 416 -14.61 7.30 8.10
CA PHE A 416 -13.18 7.04 7.96
C PHE A 416 -12.89 6.03 6.82
N PRO A 417 -12.68 6.50 5.58
CA PRO A 417 -12.55 5.64 4.40
C PRO A 417 -11.46 4.57 4.50
N GLN A 418 -10.34 4.86 5.18
CA GLN A 418 -9.20 3.93 5.34
C GLN A 418 -9.57 2.69 6.18
N MET A 419 -10.48 2.87 7.17
CA MET A 419 -10.96 1.80 8.03
C MET A 419 -12.34 1.27 7.62
N GLY A 420 -12.91 1.80 6.53
CA GLY A 420 -14.23 1.43 6.03
C GLY A 420 -14.22 0.64 4.72
N ARG A 421 -13.05 0.39 4.10
CA ARG A 421 -12.89 -0.41 2.88
C ARG A 421 -12.31 -1.77 3.20
N PHE A 422 -12.77 -2.78 2.47
CA PHE A 422 -12.29 -4.14 2.65
C PHE A 422 -12.30 -4.94 1.35
N THR A 423 -11.60 -6.05 1.37
CA THR A 423 -11.65 -7.08 0.33
C THR A 423 -12.11 -8.41 0.91
N LEU A 424 -12.88 -9.17 0.13
CA LEU A 424 -13.24 -10.55 0.46
C LEU A 424 -12.41 -11.49 -0.39
N ARG A 425 -11.85 -12.49 0.25
CA ARG A 425 -11.01 -13.51 -0.39
C ARG A 425 -11.51 -14.91 -0.08
N ASP A 426 -11.41 -15.78 -1.07
CA ASP A 426 -11.72 -17.19 -0.94
C ASP A 426 -10.78 -18.01 -1.83
N GLU A 427 -10.33 -19.18 -1.35
CA GLU A 427 -9.37 -20.06 -2.03
C GLU A 427 -8.13 -19.32 -2.59
N GLY A 428 -7.63 -18.31 -1.86
CA GLY A 428 -6.47 -17.51 -2.26
C GLY A 428 -6.73 -16.48 -3.36
N LYS A 429 -7.99 -16.22 -3.73
CA LYS A 429 -8.40 -15.23 -4.74
C LYS A 429 -9.25 -14.12 -4.12
N THR A 430 -9.11 -12.92 -4.66
CA THR A 430 -10.00 -11.82 -4.30
C THR A 430 -11.31 -11.96 -5.06
N ILE A 431 -12.41 -12.24 -4.33
CA ILE A 431 -13.75 -12.48 -4.88
C ILE A 431 -14.61 -11.22 -4.90
N ALA A 432 -14.41 -10.31 -3.95
CA ALA A 432 -15.19 -9.08 -3.87
C ALA A 432 -14.42 -7.94 -3.19
N ILE A 433 -14.90 -6.74 -3.43
CA ILE A 433 -14.47 -5.51 -2.73
C ILE A 433 -15.70 -4.86 -2.10
N GLY A 434 -15.52 -4.25 -0.94
CA GLY A 434 -16.64 -3.65 -0.22
C GLY A 434 -16.31 -2.39 0.55
N ALA A 435 -17.38 -1.70 0.94
CA ALA A 435 -17.34 -0.51 1.78
C ALA A 435 -18.41 -0.61 2.86
N ILE A 436 -18.04 -0.39 4.11
CA ILE A 436 -18.93 -0.45 5.28
C ILE A 436 -19.87 0.75 5.24
N LYS A 437 -21.17 0.46 5.29
CA LYS A 437 -22.21 1.48 5.32
C LYS A 437 -22.74 1.74 6.71
N LYS A 438 -22.83 0.68 7.51
CA LYS A 438 -23.41 0.76 8.87
C LYS A 438 -22.87 -0.37 9.73
N ILE A 439 -22.46 -0.05 10.93
CA ILE A 439 -22.10 -1.00 11.99
C ILE A 439 -23.38 -1.30 12.78
N ILE A 440 -23.64 -2.57 13.06
CA ILE A 440 -24.88 -3.04 13.73
C ILE A 440 -24.58 -3.47 15.15
N GLU A 441 -23.51 -4.30 15.33
CA GLU A 441 -23.10 -4.88 16.60
C GLU A 441 -21.58 -5.05 16.64
#